data_a9096297a79a27366e1c7ba6d989c856
#
_entry.id   a9096297a79a27366e1c7ba6d989c856
#
_cell.length_a   1.000
_cell.length_b   1.000
_cell.length_c   1.000
_cell.angle_alpha   90.00
_cell.angle_beta   90.00
_cell.angle_gamma   90.00
#
_symmetry.space_group_name_H-M   'P 1'
#
loop_
_entity.id
_entity.type
_entity.pdbx_description
1 polymer ?
#
loop_
_entity_poly.entity_id
_entity_poly.type
_entity_poly.pdbx_seq_one_letter_code
_entity_poly.pdbx_strand_id
1 'polypeptide(L)'
;MEKYQEQIIDLLNSSIHDTKPKLDYSKNVNWDKIIEESNAHSVTGLLYPALKKYDNSKLDIDVLNSLKKSTFISAVQQSKHIKETAKILELFNKNNIPVIVLKGLVIRNYYPMPDLRTMCDSDVIIHKEDLEKVRTLLLNEGFREEEDAGHHIAFFKFGFNLEVHWTLANETFRKGQECFQEHIWNDARKIQVDGVDTLALSLEDQALHFCAHMASHMAISGFGVRQLADLVLLVEHEGKNINWNNFIEKAKKSGLYKFSLGMFKVCNYLFNMEIPKELNDGNNDEEVIKLVVDDIFTGGVYGQRDLSFTFRAQVGYDIEDDSTFSMIKRYIEIILPPPSKLSDRYVYAKKHKILLPVAWIHHIWVGLTTKEYDNESKKKFLISTLSRAKSRNKVVRWLEL
;
A
#
# COMPACT_ATOMS: atom_id res chain seq x y z
N MET A 1 17.38 -7.12 -9.08
CA MET A 1 16.46 -6.26 -9.87
C MET A 1 16.75 -6.40 -11.36
N GLU A 2 15.71 -6.40 -12.19
CA GLU A 2 15.81 -6.34 -13.64
C GLU A 2 16.14 -4.91 -14.08
N LYS A 3 16.79 -4.74 -15.25
CA LYS A 3 17.22 -3.41 -15.75
C LYS A 3 16.07 -2.39 -15.82
N TYR A 4 14.89 -2.79 -16.27
CA TYR A 4 13.72 -1.89 -16.34
C TYR A 4 13.22 -1.44 -14.96
N GLN A 5 13.39 -2.27 -13.93
CA GLN A 5 13.06 -1.90 -12.54
C GLN A 5 14.03 -0.85 -12.00
N GLU A 6 15.33 -1.00 -12.29
CA GLU A 6 16.34 0.02 -11.96
C GLU A 6 16.04 1.35 -12.66
N GLN A 7 15.61 1.29 -13.92
CA GLN A 7 15.20 2.47 -14.68
C GLN A 7 13.98 3.17 -14.08
N ILE A 8 12.98 2.42 -13.61
CA ILE A 8 11.80 3.00 -12.93
C ILE A 8 12.22 3.69 -11.62
N ILE A 9 13.07 3.04 -10.83
CA ILE A 9 13.55 3.63 -9.56
C ILE A 9 14.37 4.89 -9.84
N ASP A 10 15.22 4.90 -10.85
CA ASP A 10 15.99 6.10 -11.23
C ASP A 10 15.08 7.26 -11.68
N LEU A 11 14.06 6.98 -12.51
CA LEU A 11 13.08 7.98 -12.93
C LEU A 11 12.24 8.50 -11.74
N LEU A 12 11.79 7.58 -10.89
CA LEU A 12 11.01 7.94 -9.71
C LEU A 12 11.83 8.77 -8.75
N ASN A 13 13.07 8.35 -8.47
CA ASN A 13 14.01 9.09 -7.63
C ASN A 13 14.29 10.49 -8.18
N SER A 14 14.53 10.59 -9.49
CA SER A 14 14.68 11.88 -10.18
C SER A 14 13.44 12.77 -10.03
N SER A 15 12.25 12.20 -10.13
CA SER A 15 11.00 12.94 -10.06
C SER A 15 10.69 13.46 -8.66
N ILE A 16 10.87 12.63 -7.62
CA ILE A 16 10.57 13.03 -6.24
C ILE A 16 11.60 14.00 -5.65
N HIS A 17 12.83 14.01 -6.16
CA HIS A 17 13.89 14.95 -5.72
C HIS A 17 14.10 16.11 -6.69
N ASP A 18 13.27 16.22 -7.71
CA ASP A 18 13.39 17.26 -8.74
C ASP A 18 14.78 17.32 -9.42
N THR A 19 15.46 16.20 -9.58
CA THR A 19 16.80 16.04 -10.15
C THR A 19 16.78 15.51 -11.58
N LYS A 20 17.93 15.38 -12.23
CA LYS A 20 18.08 14.72 -13.52
C LYS A 20 18.25 13.21 -13.33
N PRO A 21 17.63 12.36 -14.17
CA PRO A 21 17.88 10.91 -14.16
C PRO A 21 19.35 10.59 -14.39
N LYS A 22 19.86 9.56 -13.72
CA LYS A 22 21.28 9.16 -13.75
C LYS A 22 21.59 8.15 -14.86
N LEU A 23 20.58 7.31 -15.22
CA LEU A 23 20.76 6.26 -16.20
C LEU A 23 20.62 6.78 -17.64
N ASP A 24 21.14 5.99 -18.61
CA ASP A 24 21.00 6.30 -20.03
C ASP A 24 19.70 5.71 -20.61
N TYR A 25 18.84 6.60 -21.10
CA TYR A 25 17.55 6.28 -21.71
C TYR A 25 17.56 6.35 -23.25
N SER A 26 18.72 6.61 -23.86
CA SER A 26 18.83 6.79 -25.32
C SER A 26 18.87 5.47 -26.09
N LYS A 27 19.22 4.33 -25.45
CA LYS A 27 19.39 3.04 -26.12
C LYS A 27 18.94 1.88 -25.24
N ASN A 28 18.42 0.84 -25.89
CA ASN A 28 18.07 -0.44 -25.25
C ASN A 28 17.11 -0.31 -24.06
N VAL A 29 16.13 0.60 -24.16
CA VAL A 29 15.08 0.80 -23.14
C VAL A 29 13.83 0.05 -23.58
N ASN A 30 13.33 -0.82 -22.73
CA ASN A 30 12.04 -1.48 -22.94
C ASN A 30 10.93 -0.64 -22.29
N TRP A 31 10.43 0.34 -23.05
CA TRP A 31 9.41 1.26 -22.58
C TRP A 31 8.09 0.59 -22.23
N ASP A 32 7.71 -0.46 -22.95
CA ASP A 32 6.48 -1.22 -22.66
C ASP A 32 6.53 -1.82 -21.25
N LYS A 33 7.66 -2.45 -20.91
CA LYS A 33 7.86 -2.97 -19.55
C LYS A 33 7.94 -1.89 -18.49
N ILE A 34 8.58 -0.75 -18.77
CA ILE A 34 8.65 0.38 -17.84
C ILE A 34 7.25 0.94 -17.58
N ILE A 35 6.43 1.11 -18.61
CA ILE A 35 5.07 1.63 -18.48
C ILE A 35 4.17 0.61 -17.74
N GLU A 36 4.23 -0.67 -18.12
CA GLU A 36 3.50 -1.73 -17.44
C GLU A 36 3.82 -1.77 -15.95
N GLU A 37 5.09 -1.79 -15.60
CA GLU A 37 5.56 -1.83 -14.21
C GLU A 37 5.19 -0.57 -13.43
N SER A 38 5.37 0.60 -14.04
CA SER A 38 5.01 1.88 -13.41
C SER A 38 3.51 2.01 -13.15
N ASN A 39 2.68 1.43 -14.02
CA ASN A 39 1.24 1.32 -13.79
C ASN A 39 0.93 0.39 -12.62
N ALA A 40 1.57 -0.79 -12.56
CA ALA A 40 1.41 -1.74 -11.46
C ALA A 40 1.80 -1.14 -10.09
N HIS A 41 2.67 -0.14 -10.08
CA HIS A 41 3.10 0.59 -8.89
C HIS A 41 2.42 1.96 -8.71
N SER A 42 1.50 2.35 -9.60
CA SER A 42 0.79 3.64 -9.60
C SER A 42 1.72 4.86 -9.57
N VAL A 43 2.82 4.81 -10.34
CA VAL A 43 3.83 5.88 -10.43
C VAL A 43 4.05 6.41 -11.84
N THR A 44 3.27 5.98 -12.83
CA THR A 44 3.42 6.36 -14.24
C THR A 44 3.41 7.88 -14.45
N GLY A 45 2.55 8.60 -13.70
CA GLY A 45 2.48 10.05 -13.75
C GLY A 45 3.77 10.77 -13.33
N LEU A 46 4.62 10.10 -12.56
CA LEU A 46 5.91 10.63 -12.09
C LEU A 46 7.06 10.42 -13.08
N LEU A 47 6.89 9.59 -14.13
CA LEU A 47 8.00 9.31 -15.06
C LEU A 47 8.30 10.47 -16.02
N TYR A 48 7.26 11.14 -16.54
CA TYR A 48 7.45 12.22 -17.50
C TYR A 48 8.22 13.43 -16.95
N PRO A 49 7.97 13.93 -15.72
CA PRO A 49 8.75 15.02 -15.14
C PRO A 49 10.25 14.72 -15.08
N ALA A 50 10.61 13.48 -14.74
CA ALA A 50 12.00 13.05 -14.75
C ALA A 50 12.58 13.05 -16.17
N LEU A 51 11.88 12.45 -17.13
CA LEU A 51 12.31 12.39 -18.54
C LEU A 51 12.39 13.78 -19.19
N LYS A 52 11.55 14.73 -18.79
CA LYS A 52 11.63 16.11 -19.27
C LYS A 52 12.97 16.78 -18.96
N LYS A 53 13.66 16.33 -17.91
CA LYS A 53 15.00 16.82 -17.53
C LYS A 53 16.13 16.06 -18.23
N TYR A 54 15.82 14.97 -18.91
CA TYR A 54 16.75 14.24 -19.76
C TYR A 54 16.86 14.91 -21.13
N ASP A 55 17.90 14.57 -21.90
CA ASP A 55 18.04 15.03 -23.29
C ASP A 55 16.96 14.38 -24.20
N ASN A 56 15.86 15.10 -24.39
CA ASN A 56 14.70 14.64 -25.12
C ASN A 56 14.96 14.34 -26.61
N SER A 57 16.04 14.87 -27.19
CA SER A 57 16.42 14.63 -28.61
C SER A 57 16.75 13.15 -28.88
N LYS A 58 17.02 12.38 -27.83
CA LYS A 58 17.40 10.97 -27.89
C LYS A 58 16.29 9.99 -27.51
N LEU A 59 15.12 10.51 -27.16
CA LEU A 59 13.97 9.70 -26.71
C LEU A 59 12.96 9.53 -27.82
N ASP A 60 12.24 8.40 -27.79
CA ASP A 60 11.10 8.14 -28.66
C ASP A 60 10.00 9.16 -28.38
N ILE A 61 9.58 9.89 -29.41
CA ILE A 61 8.59 10.95 -29.29
C ILE A 61 7.20 10.42 -28.93
N ASP A 62 6.84 9.22 -29.38
CA ASP A 62 5.55 8.61 -29.10
C ASP A 62 5.47 8.18 -27.63
N VAL A 63 6.56 7.63 -27.09
CA VAL A 63 6.69 7.33 -25.66
C VAL A 63 6.56 8.59 -24.82
N LEU A 64 7.28 9.66 -25.16
CA LEU A 64 7.21 10.94 -24.45
C LEU A 64 5.79 11.52 -24.47
N ASN A 65 5.11 11.49 -25.61
CA ASN A 65 3.75 12.00 -25.75
C ASN A 65 2.76 11.16 -24.93
N SER A 66 2.92 9.84 -24.92
CA SER A 66 2.11 8.93 -24.12
C SER A 66 2.26 9.20 -22.63
N LEU A 67 3.49 9.29 -22.12
CA LEU A 67 3.78 9.59 -20.73
C LEU A 67 3.31 10.99 -20.32
N LYS A 68 3.51 12.00 -21.20
CA LYS A 68 3.00 13.36 -20.99
C LYS A 68 1.48 13.36 -20.83
N LYS A 69 0.77 12.62 -21.69
CA LYS A 69 -0.70 12.49 -21.62
C LYS A 69 -1.13 11.83 -20.31
N SER A 70 -0.49 10.73 -19.93
CA SER A 70 -0.76 10.03 -18.67
C SER A 70 -0.53 10.93 -17.46
N THR A 71 0.57 11.68 -17.43
CA THR A 71 0.89 12.64 -16.38
C THR A 71 -0.17 13.74 -16.28
N PHE A 72 -0.60 14.30 -17.40
CA PHE A 72 -1.64 15.34 -17.43
C PHE A 72 -2.98 14.82 -16.92
N ILE A 73 -3.41 13.63 -17.38
CA ILE A 73 -4.66 13.00 -16.93
C ILE A 73 -4.61 12.75 -15.43
N SER A 74 -3.49 12.20 -14.93
CA SER A 74 -3.30 11.95 -13.50
C SER A 74 -3.39 13.24 -12.70
N ALA A 75 -2.70 14.31 -13.12
CA ALA A 75 -2.72 15.59 -12.42
C ALA A 75 -4.14 16.18 -12.34
N VAL A 76 -4.90 16.14 -13.44
CA VAL A 76 -6.30 16.64 -13.47
C VAL A 76 -7.19 15.82 -12.53
N GLN A 77 -7.05 14.49 -12.53
CA GLN A 77 -7.81 13.61 -11.66
C GLN A 77 -7.48 13.87 -10.19
N GLN A 78 -6.20 14.00 -9.85
CA GLN A 78 -5.77 14.26 -8.47
C GLN A 78 -6.16 15.66 -7.99
N SER A 79 -6.05 16.68 -8.84
CA SER A 79 -6.54 18.04 -8.52
C SER A 79 -8.04 18.04 -8.23
N LYS A 80 -8.84 17.31 -9.03
CA LYS A 80 -10.28 17.13 -8.76
C LYS A 80 -10.53 16.41 -7.45
N HIS A 81 -9.79 15.32 -7.19
CA HIS A 81 -9.92 14.50 -5.99
C HIS A 81 -9.67 15.34 -4.72
N ILE A 82 -8.61 16.14 -4.70
CA ILE A 82 -8.28 17.03 -3.57
C ILE A 82 -9.35 18.09 -3.33
N LYS A 83 -9.89 18.69 -4.41
CA LYS A 83 -10.98 19.68 -4.28
C LYS A 83 -12.25 19.08 -3.68
N GLU A 84 -12.60 17.85 -4.06
CA GLU A 84 -13.73 17.15 -3.44
C GLU A 84 -13.45 16.82 -1.98
N THR A 85 -12.23 16.39 -1.64
CA THR A 85 -11.81 16.18 -0.24
C THR A 85 -11.94 17.47 0.56
N ALA A 86 -11.44 18.60 0.05
CA ALA A 86 -11.53 19.89 0.73
C ALA A 86 -12.99 20.30 1.05
N LYS A 87 -13.92 20.10 0.10
CA LYS A 87 -15.36 20.34 0.34
C LYS A 87 -15.92 19.50 1.49
N ILE A 88 -15.49 18.24 1.61
CA ILE A 88 -15.92 17.37 2.69
C ILE A 88 -15.32 17.84 4.04
N LEU A 89 -14.06 18.23 4.04
CA LEU A 89 -13.43 18.79 5.24
C LEU A 89 -14.10 20.09 5.68
N GLU A 90 -14.49 20.97 4.74
CA GLU A 90 -15.29 22.16 5.06
C GLU A 90 -16.67 21.80 5.65
N LEU A 91 -17.33 20.77 5.10
CA LEU A 91 -18.61 20.28 5.61
C LEU A 91 -18.47 19.80 7.06
N PHE A 92 -17.41 19.03 7.35
CA PHE A 92 -17.14 18.53 8.69
C PHE A 92 -16.80 19.67 9.65
N ASN A 93 -15.97 20.63 9.24
CA ASN A 93 -15.63 21.81 10.04
C ASN A 93 -16.87 22.65 10.37
N LYS A 94 -17.78 22.90 9.41
CA LYS A 94 -19.04 23.61 9.64
C LYS A 94 -19.96 22.91 10.64
N ASN A 95 -19.80 21.59 10.77
CA ASN A 95 -20.58 20.78 11.71
C ASN A 95 -19.82 20.46 13.01
N ASN A 96 -18.68 21.10 13.27
CA ASN A 96 -17.82 20.85 14.43
C ASN A 96 -17.44 19.38 14.60
N ILE A 97 -17.07 18.72 13.51
CA ILE A 97 -16.55 17.34 13.49
C ILE A 97 -15.05 17.41 13.31
N PRO A 98 -14.24 17.08 14.34
CA PRO A 98 -12.80 17.01 14.22
C PRO A 98 -12.40 15.87 13.25
N VAL A 99 -11.41 16.14 12.39
CA VAL A 99 -10.94 15.17 11.39
C VAL A 99 -9.42 15.15 11.37
N ILE A 100 -8.85 13.95 11.44
CA ILE A 100 -7.46 13.70 11.11
C ILE A 100 -7.39 13.08 9.71
N VAL A 101 -6.72 13.76 8.78
CA VAL A 101 -6.47 13.21 7.45
C VAL A 101 -5.23 12.31 7.46
N LEU A 102 -5.23 11.28 6.62
CA LEU A 102 -4.21 10.23 6.62
C LEU A 102 -3.47 10.14 5.29
N LYS A 103 -2.38 9.38 5.29
CA LYS A 103 -1.66 8.89 4.11
C LYS A 103 -1.37 9.97 3.05
N GLY A 104 -1.95 9.78 1.85
CA GLY A 104 -1.75 10.61 0.68
C GLY A 104 -2.13 12.07 0.85
N LEU A 105 -3.15 12.36 1.66
CA LEU A 105 -3.61 13.72 1.94
C LEU A 105 -2.55 14.55 2.66
N VAL A 106 -1.72 13.90 3.47
CA VAL A 106 -0.61 14.54 4.21
C VAL A 106 0.64 14.66 3.34
N ILE A 107 1.06 13.53 2.74
CA ILE A 107 2.39 13.41 2.14
C ILE A 107 2.52 14.08 0.77
N ARG A 108 1.42 14.25 0.03
CA ARG A 108 1.45 14.81 -1.32
C ARG A 108 2.17 16.15 -1.42
N ASN A 109 2.11 16.96 -0.37
CA ASN A 109 2.71 18.28 -0.34
C ASN A 109 4.26 18.27 -0.29
N TYR A 110 4.86 17.12 0.01
CA TYR A 110 6.32 16.93 -0.07
C TYR A 110 6.80 16.55 -1.47
N TYR A 111 5.89 16.13 -2.36
CA TYR A 111 6.23 15.92 -3.77
C TYR A 111 6.44 17.26 -4.47
N PRO A 112 7.47 17.42 -5.32
CA PRO A 112 7.68 18.64 -6.10
C PRO A 112 6.48 19.04 -6.97
N MET A 113 5.68 18.03 -7.37
CA MET A 113 4.41 18.18 -8.08
C MET A 113 3.32 17.39 -7.33
N PRO A 114 2.63 18.00 -6.35
CA PRO A 114 1.66 17.32 -5.48
C PRO A 114 0.55 16.57 -6.21
N ASP A 115 0.12 17.08 -7.38
CA ASP A 115 -0.93 16.46 -8.19
C ASP A 115 -0.46 15.22 -8.96
N LEU A 116 0.80 14.84 -8.87
CA LEU A 116 1.32 13.60 -9.44
C LEU A 116 1.44 12.46 -8.41
N ARG A 117 1.26 12.76 -7.14
CA ARG A 117 1.09 11.71 -6.13
C ARG A 117 -0.33 11.16 -6.21
N THR A 118 -0.50 10.02 -6.90
CA THR A 118 -1.80 9.38 -7.14
C THR A 118 -2.44 8.84 -5.87
N MET A 119 -3.75 9.10 -5.73
CA MET A 119 -4.62 8.54 -4.68
C MET A 119 -5.88 7.97 -5.33
N CYS A 120 -6.38 6.86 -4.80
CA CYS A 120 -7.64 6.24 -5.22
C CYS A 120 -8.78 6.64 -4.27
N ASP A 121 -8.44 6.98 -3.04
CA ASP A 121 -9.29 7.25 -1.90
C ASP A 121 -8.78 8.43 -1.09
N SER A 122 -9.65 8.99 -0.29
CA SER A 122 -9.32 9.93 0.80
C SER A 122 -9.58 9.26 2.13
N ASP A 123 -8.52 9.00 2.89
CA ASP A 123 -8.63 8.39 4.21
C ASP A 123 -8.71 9.48 5.27
N VAL A 124 -9.73 9.41 6.11
CA VAL A 124 -9.92 10.31 7.25
C VAL A 124 -10.27 9.52 8.51
N ILE A 125 -9.86 10.04 9.66
CA ILE A 125 -10.26 9.54 10.98
C ILE A 125 -11.16 10.55 11.66
N ILE A 126 -12.24 10.04 12.26
CA ILE A 126 -13.17 10.79 13.10
C ILE A 126 -13.30 10.13 14.48
N HIS A 127 -13.86 10.83 15.45
CA HIS A 127 -14.30 10.18 16.68
C HIS A 127 -15.44 9.22 16.40
N LYS A 128 -15.45 8.07 17.06
CA LYS A 128 -16.47 7.04 16.83
C LYS A 128 -17.88 7.54 17.11
N GLU A 129 -18.04 8.41 18.09
CA GLU A 129 -19.29 9.05 18.46
C GLU A 129 -19.86 9.97 17.38
N ASP A 130 -19.02 10.50 16.47
CA ASP A 130 -19.45 11.33 15.35
C ASP A 130 -19.90 10.52 14.11
N LEU A 131 -19.74 9.19 14.11
CA LEU A 131 -19.94 8.34 12.93
C LEU A 131 -21.35 8.48 12.35
N GLU A 132 -22.41 8.41 13.17
CA GLU A 132 -23.79 8.54 12.70
C GLU A 132 -24.11 9.92 12.14
N LYS A 133 -23.50 10.97 12.72
CA LYS A 133 -23.61 12.34 12.22
C LYS A 133 -22.93 12.48 10.86
N VAL A 134 -21.71 11.93 10.71
CA VAL A 134 -20.96 11.92 9.44
C VAL A 134 -21.72 11.13 8.37
N ARG A 135 -22.23 9.95 8.70
CA ARG A 135 -23.06 9.13 7.81
C ARG A 135 -24.26 9.94 7.26
N THR A 136 -25.02 10.58 8.15
CA THR A 136 -26.16 11.39 7.77
C THR A 136 -25.76 12.54 6.85
N LEU A 137 -24.68 13.27 7.16
CA LEU A 137 -24.19 14.37 6.34
C LEU A 137 -23.78 13.91 4.94
N LEU A 138 -23.01 12.84 4.84
CA LEU A 138 -22.54 12.32 3.55
C LEU A 138 -23.68 11.78 2.68
N LEU A 139 -24.66 11.09 3.27
CA LEU A 139 -25.85 10.63 2.55
C LEU A 139 -26.67 11.82 2.01
N ASN A 140 -26.84 12.88 2.81
CA ASN A 140 -27.53 14.11 2.38
C ASN A 140 -26.78 14.83 1.24
N GLU A 141 -25.45 14.74 1.20
CA GLU A 141 -24.62 15.23 0.09
C GLU A 141 -24.67 14.32 -1.14
N GLY A 142 -25.39 13.21 -1.09
CA GLY A 142 -25.58 12.28 -2.20
C GLY A 142 -24.46 11.24 -2.36
N PHE A 143 -23.70 10.98 -1.31
CA PHE A 143 -22.81 9.83 -1.26
C PHE A 143 -23.64 8.55 -1.09
N ARG A 144 -23.10 7.44 -1.58
CA ARG A 144 -23.59 6.10 -1.28
C ARG A 144 -22.63 5.46 -0.29
N GLU A 145 -23.17 4.85 0.73
CA GLU A 145 -22.42 4.04 1.67
C GLU A 145 -22.16 2.66 1.06
N GLU A 146 -20.94 2.18 1.21
CA GLU A 146 -20.55 0.80 0.93
C GLU A 146 -20.49 -0.02 2.22
N GLU A 147 -20.12 -1.29 2.10
CA GLU A 147 -20.10 -2.23 3.22
C GLU A 147 -19.15 -1.76 4.34
N ASP A 148 -19.61 -1.90 5.59
CA ASP A 148 -18.84 -1.62 6.80
C ASP A 148 -17.78 -2.71 6.98
N ALA A 149 -16.51 -2.31 6.93
CA ALA A 149 -15.36 -3.20 7.12
C ALA A 149 -14.98 -3.38 8.61
N GLY A 150 -15.81 -2.89 9.56
CA GLY A 150 -15.59 -3.04 11.01
C GLY A 150 -14.60 -2.06 11.62
N HIS A 151 -13.84 -1.31 10.83
CA HIS A 151 -12.91 -0.27 11.27
C HIS A 151 -13.02 1.01 10.44
N HIS A 152 -13.65 0.97 9.29
CA HIS A 152 -14.01 2.10 8.44
C HIS A 152 -15.27 1.81 7.64
N ILE A 153 -15.89 2.86 7.12
CA ILE A 153 -16.95 2.82 6.11
C ILE A 153 -16.48 3.61 4.91
N ALA A 154 -16.64 3.03 3.71
CA ALA A 154 -16.38 3.70 2.47
C ALA A 154 -17.64 4.41 1.95
N PHE A 155 -17.47 5.66 1.50
CA PHE A 155 -18.50 6.49 0.89
C PHE A 155 -18.10 6.85 -0.52
N PHE A 156 -18.97 6.61 -1.48
CA PHE A 156 -18.71 6.80 -2.89
C PHE A 156 -19.65 7.82 -3.55
N LYS A 157 -19.09 8.74 -4.35
CA LYS A 157 -19.85 9.70 -5.14
C LYS A 157 -19.12 10.07 -6.44
N PHE A 158 -19.68 9.75 -7.60
CA PHE A 158 -19.15 10.15 -8.92
C PHE A 158 -17.65 9.88 -9.16
N GLY A 159 -17.16 8.71 -8.75
CA GLY A 159 -15.76 8.32 -8.89
C GLY A 159 -14.83 8.88 -7.81
N PHE A 160 -15.37 9.53 -6.79
CA PHE A 160 -14.66 9.92 -5.58
C PHE A 160 -14.98 8.92 -4.46
N ASN A 161 -13.94 8.42 -3.80
CA ASN A 161 -14.02 7.50 -2.67
C ASN A 161 -13.48 8.18 -1.42
N LEU A 162 -14.25 8.13 -0.33
CA LEU A 162 -13.89 8.61 1.00
C LEU A 162 -13.98 7.45 1.99
N GLU A 163 -12.88 7.08 2.63
CA GLU A 163 -12.85 6.11 3.70
C GLU A 163 -12.86 6.82 5.05
N VAL A 164 -13.94 6.65 5.79
CA VAL A 164 -14.12 7.22 7.11
C VAL A 164 -13.80 6.17 8.17
N HIS A 165 -12.63 6.32 8.78
CA HIS A 165 -12.14 5.46 9.85
C HIS A 165 -12.54 6.03 11.22
N TRP A 166 -12.69 5.17 12.23
CA TRP A 166 -12.79 5.55 13.64
C TRP A 166 -11.69 4.89 14.48
N THR A 167 -10.80 4.15 13.82
CA THR A 167 -9.63 3.51 14.41
C THR A 167 -8.53 3.34 13.37
N LEU A 168 -7.27 3.46 13.78
CA LEU A 168 -6.11 3.10 12.96
C LEU A 168 -5.84 1.60 13.00
N ALA A 169 -6.44 0.88 13.96
CA ALA A 169 -6.28 -0.54 14.11
C ALA A 169 -6.99 -1.28 12.98
N ASN A 170 -6.29 -2.17 12.30
CA ASN A 170 -6.91 -3.13 11.39
C ASN A 170 -6.84 -4.54 12.00
N GLU A 171 -7.63 -5.48 11.45
CA GLU A 171 -7.72 -6.84 11.97
C GLU A 171 -6.40 -7.63 11.92
N THR A 172 -5.50 -7.26 11.00
CA THR A 172 -4.24 -7.96 10.76
C THR A 172 -3.21 -7.72 11.87
N PHE A 173 -3.23 -6.55 12.53
CA PHE A 173 -2.25 -6.13 13.52
C PHE A 173 -2.88 -5.67 14.85
N ARG A 174 -3.83 -6.44 15.38
CA ARG A 174 -4.56 -6.08 16.63
C ARG A 174 -3.68 -5.95 17.88
N LYS A 175 -2.60 -6.72 17.98
CA LYS A 175 -1.72 -6.65 19.16
C LYS A 175 -0.93 -5.35 19.18
N GLY A 176 -1.17 -4.51 20.18
CA GLY A 176 -0.43 -3.27 20.42
C GLY A 176 -0.97 -2.02 19.72
N GLN A 177 -1.99 -2.14 18.86
CA GLN A 177 -2.59 -0.97 18.18
C GLN A 177 -3.52 -0.15 19.08
N GLU A 178 -3.99 -0.72 20.19
CA GLU A 178 -4.74 0.02 21.22
C GLU A 178 -3.93 1.21 21.75
N CYS A 179 -2.61 1.09 21.83
CA CYS A 179 -1.71 2.17 22.23
C CYS A 179 -1.68 3.35 21.25
N PHE A 180 -2.06 3.15 19.97
CA PHE A 180 -2.12 4.23 18.99
C PHE A 180 -3.32 5.13 19.19
N GLN A 181 -4.44 4.59 19.64
CA GLN A 181 -5.71 5.31 19.62
C GLN A 181 -5.87 6.31 20.75
N GLU A 182 -5.27 6.04 21.92
CA GLU A 182 -5.50 6.86 23.12
C GLU A 182 -4.92 8.28 22.97
N HIS A 183 -3.90 8.47 22.13
CA HIS A 183 -3.17 9.74 22.06
C HIS A 183 -3.18 10.45 20.70
N ILE A 184 -3.70 9.82 19.63
CA ILE A 184 -3.61 10.42 18.29
C ILE A 184 -4.28 11.79 18.17
N TRP A 185 -5.34 12.02 18.92
CA TRP A 185 -6.06 13.29 18.93
C TRP A 185 -5.33 14.38 19.73
N ASN A 186 -4.66 14.01 20.83
CA ASN A 186 -3.90 14.93 21.66
C ASN A 186 -2.61 15.38 20.97
N ASP A 187 -1.98 14.49 20.23
CA ASP A 187 -0.70 14.70 19.53
C ASP A 187 -0.91 15.16 18.06
N ALA A 188 -2.18 15.30 17.63
CA ALA A 188 -2.50 15.69 16.26
C ALA A 188 -2.00 17.11 15.95
N ARG A 189 -1.38 17.27 14.79
CA ARG A 189 -0.86 18.55 14.31
C ARG A 189 -1.80 19.20 13.31
N LYS A 190 -1.89 20.53 13.34
CA LYS A 190 -2.68 21.30 12.39
C LYS A 190 -2.01 21.34 11.03
N ILE A 191 -2.79 21.07 9.99
CA ILE A 191 -2.37 21.18 8.59
C ILE A 191 -3.50 21.78 7.75
N GLN A 192 -3.24 22.00 6.48
CA GLN A 192 -4.25 22.39 5.49
C GLN A 192 -4.27 21.41 4.32
N VAL A 193 -5.48 21.13 3.81
CA VAL A 193 -5.70 20.41 2.56
C VAL A 193 -6.48 21.34 1.63
N ASP A 194 -5.85 21.76 0.54
CA ASP A 194 -6.40 22.73 -0.43
C ASP A 194 -6.95 24.01 0.26
N GLY A 195 -6.20 24.54 1.25
CA GLY A 195 -6.57 25.72 2.02
C GLY A 195 -7.58 25.51 3.14
N VAL A 196 -8.08 24.31 3.36
CA VAL A 196 -9.01 23.97 4.44
C VAL A 196 -8.25 23.43 5.65
N ASP A 197 -8.45 24.05 6.81
CA ASP A 197 -7.84 23.62 8.07
C ASP A 197 -8.34 22.24 8.50
N THR A 198 -7.42 21.38 8.90
CA THR A 198 -7.69 20.04 9.40
C THR A 198 -6.55 19.57 10.30
N LEU A 199 -6.60 18.32 10.75
CA LEU A 199 -5.56 17.69 11.54
C LEU A 199 -4.85 16.58 10.76
N ALA A 200 -3.61 16.31 11.12
CA ALA A 200 -2.85 15.12 10.74
C ALA A 200 -2.28 14.47 11.99
N LEU A 201 -1.87 13.22 11.87
CA LEU A 201 -1.15 12.51 12.93
C LEU A 201 0.12 13.28 13.35
N SER A 202 0.65 13.02 14.56
CA SER A 202 2.02 13.39 14.90
C SER A 202 2.99 12.83 13.85
N LEU A 203 4.20 13.36 13.76
CA LEU A 203 5.17 12.89 12.76
C LEU A 203 5.58 11.43 13.03
N GLU A 204 5.72 11.06 14.29
CA GLU A 204 6.03 9.70 14.73
C GLU A 204 4.90 8.73 14.35
N ASP A 205 3.65 9.10 14.62
CA ASP A 205 2.48 8.30 14.29
C ASP A 205 2.26 8.23 12.78
N GLN A 206 2.57 9.30 12.05
CA GLN A 206 2.52 9.31 10.57
C GLN A 206 3.54 8.32 9.97
N ALA A 207 4.79 8.34 10.46
CA ALA A 207 5.82 7.41 10.02
C ALA A 207 5.44 5.96 10.34
N LEU A 208 4.94 5.72 11.55
CA LEU A 208 4.50 4.40 11.98
C LEU A 208 3.27 3.92 11.22
N HIS A 209 2.32 4.82 10.94
CA HIS A 209 1.14 4.49 10.14
C HIS A 209 1.51 4.09 8.69
N PHE A 210 2.52 4.72 8.07
CA PHE A 210 3.02 4.26 6.78
C PHE A 210 3.58 2.84 6.86
N CYS A 211 4.38 2.56 7.88
CA CYS A 211 4.90 1.21 8.10
C CYS A 211 3.77 0.19 8.36
N ALA A 212 2.81 0.52 9.23
CA ALA A 212 1.65 -0.34 9.52
C ALA A 212 0.82 -0.64 8.26
N HIS A 213 0.57 0.38 7.45
CA HIS A 213 -0.18 0.23 6.20
C HIS A 213 0.57 -0.66 5.19
N MET A 214 1.88 -0.46 5.01
CA MET A 214 2.70 -1.32 4.16
C MET A 214 2.74 -2.76 4.69
N ALA A 215 2.84 -2.95 6.00
CA ALA A 215 2.84 -4.26 6.63
C ALA A 215 1.51 -5.01 6.38
N SER A 216 0.38 -4.33 6.55
CA SER A 216 -0.96 -4.89 6.25
C SER A 216 -1.07 -5.34 4.80
N HIS A 217 -0.64 -4.49 3.87
CA HIS A 217 -0.67 -4.85 2.46
C HIS A 217 0.31 -5.97 2.12
N MET A 218 1.50 -5.96 2.70
CA MET A 218 2.47 -7.04 2.49
C MET A 218 1.92 -8.39 2.96
N ALA A 219 1.18 -8.41 4.07
CA ALA A 219 0.57 -9.63 4.59
C ALA A 219 -0.50 -10.22 3.63
N ILE A 220 -1.25 -9.37 2.92
CA ILE A 220 -2.45 -9.78 2.18
C ILE A 220 -2.25 -9.77 0.66
N SER A 221 -1.78 -8.64 0.10
CA SER A 221 -1.87 -8.37 -1.34
C SER A 221 -0.63 -7.72 -1.96
N GLY A 222 0.38 -7.35 -1.15
CA GLY A 222 1.53 -6.58 -1.60
C GLY A 222 1.27 -5.08 -1.68
N PHE A 223 2.34 -4.31 -1.76
CA PHE A 223 2.33 -2.86 -1.92
C PHE A 223 3.35 -2.42 -2.97
N GLY A 224 3.23 -1.17 -3.44
CA GLY A 224 4.09 -0.67 -4.51
C GLY A 224 5.19 0.28 -4.05
N VAL A 225 6.11 0.60 -4.96
CA VAL A 225 7.22 1.53 -4.71
C VAL A 225 6.75 2.95 -4.37
N ARG A 226 5.51 3.31 -4.68
CA ARG A 226 4.92 4.60 -4.30
C ARG A 226 4.89 4.79 -2.78
N GLN A 227 4.52 3.74 -2.01
CA GLN A 227 4.46 3.81 -0.56
C GLN A 227 5.87 3.99 0.05
N LEU A 228 6.90 3.42 -0.58
CA LEU A 228 8.29 3.67 -0.19
C LEU A 228 8.70 5.11 -0.48
N ALA A 229 8.32 5.66 -1.64
CA ALA A 229 8.58 7.07 -1.97
C ALA A 229 7.89 8.03 -0.98
N ASP A 230 6.68 7.71 -0.51
CA ASP A 230 6.00 8.46 0.55
C ASP A 230 6.81 8.47 1.86
N LEU A 231 7.37 7.32 2.26
CA LEU A 231 8.22 7.23 3.45
C LEU A 231 9.53 7.99 3.28
N VAL A 232 10.17 7.89 2.11
CA VAL A 232 11.40 8.64 1.78
C VAL A 232 11.17 10.14 1.96
N LEU A 233 10.13 10.67 1.31
CA LEU A 233 9.84 12.10 1.39
C LEU A 233 9.48 12.56 2.80
N LEU A 234 8.77 11.76 3.59
CA LEU A 234 8.50 12.09 5.00
C LEU A 234 9.82 12.21 5.79
N VAL A 235 10.71 11.23 5.64
CA VAL A 235 11.98 11.21 6.39
C VAL A 235 12.90 12.35 5.95
N GLU A 236 12.99 12.65 4.67
CA GLU A 236 13.86 13.71 4.15
C GLU A 236 13.38 15.11 4.51
N HIS A 237 12.05 15.33 4.52
CA HIS A 237 11.47 16.63 4.87
C HIS A 237 11.36 16.85 6.39
N GLU A 238 10.95 15.81 7.12
CA GLU A 238 10.59 15.93 8.53
C GLU A 238 11.48 15.15 9.49
N GLY A 239 12.44 14.38 9.00
CA GLY A 239 13.24 13.48 9.84
C GLY A 239 13.97 14.15 11.01
N LYS A 240 14.29 15.44 10.90
CA LYS A 240 14.86 16.23 12.00
C LYS A 240 13.86 16.61 13.08
N ASN A 241 12.57 16.62 12.72
CA ASN A 241 11.46 16.98 13.60
C ASN A 241 10.82 15.75 14.25
N ILE A 242 11.13 14.53 13.76
CA ILE A 242 10.65 13.27 14.30
C ILE A 242 11.47 12.88 15.54
N ASN A 243 10.81 12.58 16.63
CA ASN A 243 11.43 11.93 17.78
C ASN A 243 11.57 10.43 17.52
N TRP A 244 12.72 10.03 16.97
CA TRP A 244 12.97 8.64 16.57
C TRP A 244 12.95 7.66 17.75
N ASN A 245 13.32 8.09 18.96
CA ASN A 245 13.21 7.23 20.14
C ASN A 245 11.75 6.92 20.49
N ASN A 246 10.86 7.93 20.40
CA ASN A 246 9.42 7.73 20.58
C ASN A 246 8.83 6.84 19.47
N PHE A 247 9.23 7.06 18.20
CA PHE A 247 8.86 6.19 17.09
C PHE A 247 9.24 4.73 17.37
N ILE A 248 10.49 4.47 17.79
CA ILE A 248 10.99 3.13 18.09
C ILE A 248 10.19 2.49 19.23
N GLU A 249 9.88 3.24 20.28
CA GLU A 249 9.08 2.74 21.40
C GLU A 249 7.68 2.33 20.93
N LYS A 250 7.00 3.20 20.17
CA LYS A 250 5.68 2.93 19.57
C LYS A 250 5.75 1.73 18.62
N ALA A 251 6.76 1.64 17.76
CA ALA A 251 6.95 0.54 16.82
C ALA A 251 7.17 -0.81 17.53
N LYS A 252 7.93 -0.82 18.65
CA LYS A 252 8.10 -2.02 19.48
C LYS A 252 6.81 -2.44 20.16
N LYS A 253 6.06 -1.49 20.73
CA LYS A 253 4.76 -1.77 21.38
C LYS A 253 3.74 -2.34 20.40
N SER A 254 3.75 -1.89 19.15
CA SER A 254 2.84 -2.36 18.09
C SER A 254 3.34 -3.61 17.34
N GLY A 255 4.52 -4.15 17.68
CA GLY A 255 5.12 -5.29 16.97
C GLY A 255 5.61 -4.97 15.56
N LEU A 256 5.74 -3.68 15.21
CA LEU A 256 6.14 -3.23 13.87
C LEU A 256 7.60 -2.78 13.76
N TYR A 257 8.38 -2.91 14.84
CA TYR A 257 9.75 -2.39 14.86
C TYR A 257 10.63 -3.00 13.77
N LYS A 258 10.63 -4.34 13.67
CA LYS A 258 11.47 -5.05 12.70
C LYS A 258 11.04 -4.76 11.26
N PHE A 259 9.73 -4.73 11.02
CA PHE A 259 9.19 -4.34 9.72
C PHE A 259 9.60 -2.93 9.34
N SER A 260 9.40 -1.97 10.25
CA SER A 260 9.77 -0.57 10.01
C SER A 260 11.25 -0.44 9.66
N LEU A 261 12.12 -1.05 10.46
CA LEU A 261 13.56 -1.07 10.20
C LEU A 261 13.89 -1.64 8.80
N GLY A 262 13.21 -2.73 8.42
CA GLY A 262 13.33 -3.31 7.08
C GLY A 262 12.94 -2.32 5.97
N MET A 263 11.84 -1.58 6.15
CA MET A 263 11.39 -0.59 5.16
C MET A 263 12.35 0.59 5.05
N PHE A 264 12.93 1.08 6.16
CA PHE A 264 13.98 2.10 6.11
C PHE A 264 15.22 1.62 5.35
N LYS A 265 15.64 0.37 5.54
CA LYS A 265 16.75 -0.22 4.78
C LYS A 265 16.42 -0.38 3.29
N VAL A 266 15.18 -0.75 2.94
CA VAL A 266 14.71 -0.81 1.54
C VAL A 266 14.69 0.59 0.91
N CYS A 267 14.22 1.61 1.62
CA CYS A 267 14.26 3.00 1.15
C CYS A 267 15.70 3.50 0.93
N ASN A 268 16.61 3.17 1.83
CA ASN A 268 18.04 3.47 1.63
C ASN A 268 18.59 2.77 0.38
N TYR A 269 18.30 1.47 0.20
CA TYR A 269 18.78 0.69 -0.95
C TYR A 269 18.25 1.20 -2.30
N LEU A 270 16.96 1.57 -2.38
CA LEU A 270 16.34 2.01 -3.63
C LEU A 270 16.50 3.50 -3.91
N PHE A 271 16.43 4.36 -2.90
CA PHE A 271 16.36 5.81 -3.05
C PHE A 271 17.55 6.56 -2.46
N ASN A 272 18.52 5.86 -1.86
CA ASN A 272 19.64 6.42 -1.12
C ASN A 272 19.20 7.33 0.06
N MET A 273 18.04 7.11 0.62
CA MET A 273 17.55 7.81 1.81
C MET A 273 18.48 7.55 3.00
N GLU A 274 18.88 8.60 3.71
CA GLU A 274 19.67 8.45 4.93
C GLU A 274 18.81 7.82 6.04
N ILE A 275 19.28 6.69 6.60
CA ILE A 275 18.59 6.04 7.72
C ILE A 275 18.87 6.86 9.00
N PRO A 276 17.84 7.25 9.77
CA PRO A 276 18.06 7.90 11.06
C PRO A 276 19.00 7.11 11.97
N LYS A 277 19.89 7.79 12.67
CA LYS A 277 20.95 7.15 13.48
C LYS A 277 20.40 6.18 14.50
N GLU A 278 19.26 6.50 15.09
CA GLU A 278 18.55 5.70 16.10
C GLU A 278 18.03 4.39 15.54
N LEU A 279 17.79 4.32 14.21
CA LEU A 279 17.33 3.13 13.48
C LEU A 279 18.47 2.36 12.79
N ASN A 280 19.70 2.85 12.88
CA ASN A 280 20.84 2.16 12.27
C ASN A 280 21.38 1.09 13.21
N ASP A 281 21.01 -0.17 12.96
CA ASP A 281 21.45 -1.32 13.74
C ASP A 281 22.83 -1.88 13.33
N GLY A 282 23.48 -1.29 12.33
CA GLY A 282 24.77 -1.71 11.82
C GLY A 282 24.80 -3.04 11.06
N ASN A 283 23.66 -3.69 10.88
CA ASN A 283 23.56 -4.99 10.20
C ASN A 283 23.53 -4.81 8.69
N ASN A 284 24.32 -5.61 7.97
CA ASN A 284 24.24 -5.71 6.52
C ASN A 284 23.29 -6.83 6.12
N ASP A 285 22.04 -6.46 5.83
CA ASP A 285 20.97 -7.36 5.42
C ASP A 285 20.76 -7.37 3.90
N GLU A 286 21.76 -7.01 3.10
CA GLU A 286 21.63 -6.74 1.66
C GLU A 286 20.94 -7.89 0.88
N GLU A 287 21.26 -9.15 1.22
CA GLU A 287 20.64 -10.31 0.57
C GLU A 287 19.13 -10.36 0.80
N VAL A 288 18.69 -10.11 2.02
CA VAL A 288 17.26 -10.15 2.37
C VAL A 288 16.55 -8.91 1.85
N ILE A 289 17.19 -7.74 1.87
CA ILE A 289 16.66 -6.50 1.27
C ILE A 289 16.37 -6.72 -0.22
N LYS A 290 17.26 -7.38 -0.96
CA LYS A 290 17.02 -7.75 -2.37
C LYS A 290 15.80 -8.66 -2.54
N LEU A 291 15.59 -9.60 -1.61
CA LEU A 291 14.38 -10.46 -1.63
C LEU A 291 13.11 -9.66 -1.35
N VAL A 292 13.15 -8.70 -0.41
CA VAL A 292 12.03 -7.79 -0.13
C VAL A 292 11.69 -6.94 -1.36
N VAL A 293 12.70 -6.38 -2.01
CA VAL A 293 12.54 -5.59 -3.24
C VAL A 293 11.93 -6.44 -4.35
N ASP A 294 12.41 -7.68 -4.52
CA ASP A 294 11.86 -8.60 -5.53
C ASP A 294 10.39 -8.96 -5.24
N ASP A 295 10.03 -9.13 -3.97
CA ASP A 295 8.64 -9.37 -3.54
C ASP A 295 7.74 -8.15 -3.85
N ILE A 296 8.20 -6.93 -3.59
CA ILE A 296 7.48 -5.68 -3.89
C ILE A 296 7.23 -5.55 -5.40
N PHE A 297 8.25 -5.75 -6.22
CA PHE A 297 8.11 -5.69 -7.69
C PHE A 297 7.26 -6.82 -8.26
N THR A 298 7.26 -7.98 -7.64
CA THR A 298 6.40 -9.11 -8.06
C THR A 298 4.93 -8.86 -7.75
N GLY A 299 4.62 -8.24 -6.60
CA GLY A 299 3.24 -7.98 -6.17
C GLY A 299 2.60 -6.77 -6.82
N GLY A 300 3.34 -5.67 -6.93
CA GLY A 300 2.75 -4.37 -7.26
C GLY A 300 1.75 -3.89 -6.20
N VAL A 301 1.02 -2.82 -6.53
CA VAL A 301 -0.03 -2.30 -5.62
C VAL A 301 -1.22 -3.27 -5.62
N TYR A 302 -1.61 -3.75 -4.44
CA TYR A 302 -2.74 -4.65 -4.21
C TYR A 302 -2.67 -5.99 -4.95
N GLY A 303 -1.49 -6.48 -5.32
CA GLY A 303 -1.35 -7.74 -6.06
C GLY A 303 -1.98 -7.73 -7.46
N GLN A 304 -2.27 -6.54 -8.02
CA GLN A 304 -2.95 -6.38 -9.31
C GLN A 304 -2.21 -7.04 -10.48
N ARG A 305 -0.91 -7.23 -10.33
CA ARG A 305 -0.08 -7.81 -11.37
C ARG A 305 -0.26 -9.31 -11.53
N ASP A 306 -0.51 -9.99 -10.44
CA ASP A 306 -0.66 -11.45 -10.42
C ASP A 306 -1.59 -11.85 -9.28
N LEU A 307 -2.85 -12.18 -9.61
CA LEU A 307 -3.84 -12.64 -8.64
C LEU A 307 -3.36 -13.87 -7.86
N SER A 308 -2.41 -14.65 -8.41
CA SER A 308 -1.74 -15.73 -7.69
C SER A 308 -0.83 -15.21 -6.57
N PHE A 309 -0.45 -13.92 -6.60
CA PHE A 309 0.36 -13.29 -5.55
C PHE A 309 -0.42 -13.19 -4.24
N THR A 310 -1.68 -12.75 -4.27
CA THR A 310 -2.55 -12.68 -3.08
C THR A 310 -2.70 -14.05 -2.43
N PHE A 311 -2.86 -15.10 -3.25
CA PHE A 311 -2.92 -16.47 -2.75
C PHE A 311 -1.59 -16.91 -2.12
N ARG A 312 -0.45 -16.61 -2.76
CA ARG A 312 0.89 -16.91 -2.23
C ARG A 312 1.18 -16.15 -0.94
N ALA A 313 0.69 -14.91 -0.85
CA ALA A 313 0.78 -14.11 0.37
C ALA A 313 0.10 -14.82 1.54
N GLN A 314 -1.13 -15.29 1.33
CA GLN A 314 -1.87 -16.05 2.35
C GLN A 314 -1.20 -17.37 2.72
N VAL A 315 -0.57 -18.07 1.75
CA VAL A 315 0.17 -19.32 2.03
C VAL A 315 1.42 -19.05 2.86
N GLY A 316 2.15 -17.97 2.57
CA GLY A 316 3.41 -17.67 3.26
C GLY A 316 3.27 -17.08 4.66
N TYR A 317 2.15 -16.41 4.95
CA TYR A 317 1.95 -15.65 6.17
C TYR A 317 1.70 -16.52 7.42
N ASP A 318 1.01 -17.65 7.27
CA ASP A 318 0.59 -18.52 8.41
C ASP A 318 1.52 -19.73 8.64
N ILE A 319 2.72 -19.77 8.04
CA ILE A 319 3.61 -20.93 8.19
C ILE A 319 4.57 -20.70 9.36
N GLU A 320 4.36 -21.42 10.46
CA GLU A 320 5.21 -21.37 11.65
C GLU A 320 6.58 -22.06 11.45
N ASP A 321 6.73 -22.92 10.43
CA ASP A 321 7.90 -23.77 10.21
C ASP A 321 8.26 -23.84 8.71
N ASP A 322 9.57 -23.76 8.38
CA ASP A 322 10.10 -23.84 7.00
C ASP A 322 9.98 -25.25 6.38
N SER A 323 9.31 -26.18 7.04
CA SER A 323 9.19 -27.54 6.50
C SER A 323 8.30 -27.54 5.26
N THR A 324 8.74 -28.29 4.25
CA THR A 324 7.92 -28.54 3.04
C THR A 324 6.55 -29.12 3.41
N PHE A 325 6.45 -29.81 4.53
CA PHE A 325 5.21 -30.39 5.03
C PHE A 325 4.22 -29.32 5.49
N SER A 326 4.66 -28.31 6.26
CA SER A 326 3.81 -27.19 6.71
C SER A 326 3.29 -26.37 5.53
N MET A 327 4.13 -26.16 4.51
CA MET A 327 3.73 -25.51 3.25
C MET A 327 2.68 -26.31 2.50
N ILE A 328 2.86 -27.63 2.35
CA ILE A 328 1.89 -28.52 1.69
C ILE A 328 0.59 -28.56 2.48
N LYS A 329 0.66 -28.67 3.80
CA LYS A 329 -0.53 -28.65 4.68
C LYS A 329 -1.33 -27.36 4.47
N ARG A 330 -0.67 -26.21 4.45
CA ARG A 330 -1.32 -24.91 4.23
C ARG A 330 -1.94 -24.81 2.84
N TYR A 331 -1.23 -25.32 1.82
CA TYR A 331 -1.74 -25.39 0.46
C TYR A 331 -3.03 -26.24 0.39
N ILE A 332 -3.04 -27.38 1.07
CA ILE A 332 -4.22 -28.22 1.18
C ILE A 332 -5.37 -27.48 1.90
N GLU A 333 -5.09 -26.75 2.98
CA GLU A 333 -6.11 -25.99 3.72
C GLU A 333 -6.75 -24.86 2.89
N ILE A 334 -6.02 -24.30 1.91
CA ILE A 334 -6.58 -23.29 1.01
C ILE A 334 -7.48 -23.93 -0.05
N ILE A 335 -7.07 -25.08 -0.61
CA ILE A 335 -7.86 -25.80 -1.62
C ILE A 335 -9.06 -26.50 -0.97
N LEU A 336 -8.87 -27.02 0.23
CA LEU A 336 -9.85 -27.75 1.03
C LEU A 336 -10.02 -27.07 2.40
N PRO A 337 -10.63 -25.87 2.46
CA PRO A 337 -10.66 -25.07 3.68
C PRO A 337 -11.44 -25.78 4.78
N PRO A 338 -10.95 -25.73 6.04
CA PRO A 338 -11.69 -26.25 7.18
C PRO A 338 -12.99 -25.44 7.40
N PRO A 339 -13.98 -25.98 8.12
CA PRO A 339 -15.28 -25.32 8.32
C PRO A 339 -15.20 -23.89 8.85
N SER A 340 -14.22 -23.61 9.70
CA SER A 340 -13.97 -22.26 10.29
C SER A 340 -13.48 -21.22 9.29
N LYS A 341 -12.85 -21.64 8.19
CA LYS A 341 -12.30 -20.76 7.14
C LYS A 341 -13.14 -20.74 5.87
N LEU A 342 -14.29 -21.44 5.82
CA LEU A 342 -15.20 -21.39 4.69
C LEU A 342 -15.91 -20.03 4.62
N SER A 343 -16.04 -19.49 3.41
CA SER A 343 -16.85 -18.29 3.17
C SER A 343 -18.34 -18.53 3.42
N ASP A 344 -19.13 -17.47 3.54
CA ASP A 344 -20.57 -17.57 3.81
C ASP A 344 -21.35 -18.21 2.66
N ARG A 345 -20.79 -18.28 1.47
CA ARG A 345 -21.30 -19.08 0.34
C ARG A 345 -21.52 -20.55 0.72
N TYR A 346 -20.77 -21.07 1.68
CA TYR A 346 -20.78 -22.48 2.11
C TYR A 346 -21.40 -22.68 3.50
N VAL A 347 -22.33 -21.81 3.91
CA VAL A 347 -23.06 -21.90 5.22
C VAL A 347 -23.60 -23.29 5.48
N TYR A 348 -24.08 -24.00 4.45
CA TYR A 348 -24.59 -25.38 4.59
C TYR A 348 -23.52 -26.34 5.15
N ALA A 349 -22.26 -26.20 4.77
CA ALA A 349 -21.17 -27.05 5.28
C ALA A 349 -20.62 -26.56 6.64
N LYS A 350 -20.75 -25.24 6.94
CA LYS A 350 -20.47 -24.72 8.29
C LYS A 350 -21.46 -25.32 9.31
N LYS A 351 -22.75 -25.45 8.96
CA LYS A 351 -23.78 -25.99 9.82
C LYS A 351 -23.75 -27.53 9.90
N HIS A 352 -23.42 -28.19 8.81
CA HIS A 352 -23.44 -29.68 8.70
C HIS A 352 -22.10 -30.17 8.16
N LYS A 353 -21.15 -30.50 9.05
CA LYS A 353 -19.79 -30.91 8.71
C LYS A 353 -19.68 -32.08 7.73
N ILE A 354 -20.71 -32.94 7.67
CA ILE A 354 -20.80 -34.07 6.73
C ILE A 354 -20.86 -33.60 5.26
N LEU A 355 -21.29 -32.36 5.02
CA LEU A 355 -21.35 -31.74 3.68
C LEU A 355 -20.04 -31.06 3.28
N LEU A 356 -19.01 -31.16 4.10
CA LEU A 356 -17.69 -30.53 3.84
C LEU A 356 -17.08 -30.99 2.50
N PRO A 357 -17.10 -32.30 2.13
CA PRO A 357 -16.60 -32.72 0.80
C PRO A 357 -17.36 -32.09 -0.36
N VAL A 358 -18.65 -31.85 -0.23
CA VAL A 358 -19.48 -31.19 -1.25
C VAL A 358 -19.08 -29.71 -1.36
N ALA A 359 -18.82 -29.04 -0.22
CA ALA A 359 -18.34 -27.67 -0.19
C ALA A 359 -16.96 -27.54 -0.86
N TRP A 360 -16.05 -28.50 -0.66
CA TRP A 360 -14.76 -28.52 -1.32
C TRP A 360 -14.85 -28.68 -2.84
N ILE A 361 -15.69 -29.60 -3.32
CA ILE A 361 -15.95 -29.77 -4.76
C ILE A 361 -16.53 -28.47 -5.34
N HIS A 362 -17.50 -27.87 -4.66
CA HIS A 362 -18.11 -26.59 -5.05
C HIS A 362 -17.07 -25.46 -5.05
N HIS A 363 -16.19 -25.39 -4.03
CA HIS A 363 -15.12 -24.41 -3.92
C HIS A 363 -14.12 -24.52 -5.08
N ILE A 364 -13.66 -25.74 -5.38
CA ILE A 364 -12.76 -26.02 -6.50
C ILE A 364 -13.46 -25.68 -7.83
N TRP A 365 -14.71 -26.06 -8.00
CA TRP A 365 -15.47 -25.77 -9.22
C TRP A 365 -15.65 -24.27 -9.45
N VAL A 366 -15.98 -23.51 -8.41
CA VAL A 366 -16.04 -22.03 -8.46
C VAL A 366 -14.69 -21.48 -8.85
N GLY A 367 -13.60 -21.90 -8.21
CA GLY A 367 -12.23 -21.44 -8.54
C GLY A 367 -11.83 -21.75 -10.01
N LEU A 368 -12.25 -22.90 -10.54
CA LEU A 368 -11.95 -23.28 -11.93
C LEU A 368 -12.83 -22.53 -12.95
N THR A 369 -14.08 -22.20 -12.61
CA THR A 369 -15.05 -21.57 -13.52
C THR A 369 -15.04 -20.05 -13.47
N THR A 370 -14.43 -19.45 -12.45
CA THR A 370 -14.26 -17.99 -12.37
C THR A 370 -13.42 -17.51 -13.55
N LYS A 371 -13.97 -16.60 -14.36
CA LYS A 371 -13.37 -16.08 -15.59
C LYS A 371 -12.18 -15.15 -15.36
N GLU A 372 -11.84 -14.86 -14.11
CA GLU A 372 -10.73 -13.99 -13.73
C GLU A 372 -9.35 -14.60 -13.99
N TYR A 373 -9.28 -15.91 -14.27
CA TYR A 373 -8.01 -16.64 -14.49
C TYR A 373 -8.01 -17.35 -15.83
N ASP A 374 -7.02 -17.08 -16.68
CA ASP A 374 -6.75 -17.88 -17.86
C ASP A 374 -6.07 -19.21 -17.52
N ASN A 375 -6.08 -20.17 -18.46
CA ASN A 375 -5.51 -21.49 -18.24
C ASN A 375 -3.98 -21.51 -18.10
N GLU A 376 -3.30 -20.49 -18.61
CA GLU A 376 -1.84 -20.33 -18.52
C GLU A 376 -1.43 -19.81 -17.14
N SER A 377 -2.19 -18.87 -16.59
CA SER A 377 -2.06 -18.39 -15.22
C SER A 377 -2.29 -19.51 -14.21
N LYS A 378 -3.29 -20.38 -14.44
CA LYS A 378 -3.56 -21.57 -13.60
C LYS A 378 -2.41 -22.58 -13.59
N LYS A 379 -1.73 -22.80 -14.73
CA LYS A 379 -0.55 -23.69 -14.82
C LYS A 379 0.70 -23.07 -14.19
N LYS A 380 0.99 -21.80 -14.44
CA LYS A 380 2.07 -21.05 -13.80
C LYS A 380 1.91 -21.02 -12.29
N PHE A 381 0.67 -20.88 -11.81
CA PHE A 381 0.29 -20.96 -10.41
C PHE A 381 0.79 -22.25 -9.74
N LEU A 382 0.51 -23.42 -10.30
CA LEU A 382 0.86 -24.72 -9.71
C LEU A 382 2.40 -24.94 -9.63
N ILE A 383 3.15 -24.47 -10.61
CA ILE A 383 4.60 -24.76 -10.73
C ILE A 383 5.45 -23.74 -9.97
N SER A 384 5.07 -22.45 -9.98
CA SER A 384 5.88 -21.37 -9.38
C SER A 384 5.60 -21.14 -7.88
N THR A 385 4.53 -21.71 -7.36
CA THR A 385 4.00 -21.36 -6.03
C THR A 385 4.93 -21.81 -4.89
N LEU A 386 5.51 -23.00 -4.97
CA LEU A 386 6.31 -23.54 -3.87
C LEU A 386 7.67 -22.85 -3.68
N SER A 387 8.41 -22.59 -4.76
CA SER A 387 9.72 -21.92 -4.64
C SER A 387 9.62 -20.47 -4.21
N ARG A 388 8.62 -19.75 -4.78
CA ARG A 388 8.37 -18.34 -4.43
C ARG A 388 7.74 -18.17 -3.05
N ALA A 389 6.87 -19.09 -2.60
CA ALA A 389 6.36 -19.11 -1.25
C ALA A 389 7.48 -19.26 -0.21
N LYS A 390 8.51 -20.06 -0.52
CA LYS A 390 9.67 -20.21 0.37
C LYS A 390 10.49 -18.93 0.50
N SER A 391 10.76 -18.23 -0.63
CA SER A 391 11.44 -16.93 -0.60
C SER A 391 10.63 -15.89 0.17
N ARG A 392 9.31 -15.86 -0.03
CA ARG A 392 8.42 -14.95 0.67
C ARG A 392 8.35 -15.24 2.17
N ASN A 393 8.32 -16.51 2.58
CA ASN A 393 8.37 -16.87 4.00
C ASN A 393 9.67 -16.36 4.67
N LYS A 394 10.83 -16.46 3.99
CA LYS A 394 12.09 -15.88 4.49
C LYS A 394 11.95 -14.35 4.70
N VAL A 395 11.28 -13.65 3.79
CA VAL A 395 11.02 -12.20 3.89
C VAL A 395 10.08 -11.90 5.06
N VAL A 396 8.93 -12.57 5.15
CA VAL A 396 7.92 -12.35 6.19
C VAL A 396 8.52 -12.57 7.59
N ARG A 397 9.26 -13.66 7.77
CA ARG A 397 9.96 -13.95 9.05
C ARG A 397 11.04 -12.94 9.39
N TRP A 398 11.82 -12.51 8.40
CA TRP A 398 12.84 -11.48 8.64
C TRP A 398 12.23 -10.16 9.08
N LEU A 399 11.05 -9.84 8.55
CA LEU A 399 10.26 -8.65 8.89
C LEU A 399 9.43 -8.84 10.18
N GLU A 400 9.38 -10.04 10.75
CA GLU A 400 8.56 -10.40 11.92
C GLU A 400 7.06 -10.08 11.73
N LEU A 401 6.56 -10.39 10.52
CA LEU A 401 5.15 -10.23 10.13
C LEU A 401 4.33 -11.50 10.41
#